data_f6ce0fc16fa3d3ccef43f02faa507d65
#
_entry.id   f6ce0fc16fa3d3ccef43f02faa507d65
#
_cell.length_a   1.000
_cell.length_b   1.000
_cell.length_c   1.000
_cell.angle_alpha   90.00
_cell.angle_beta   90.00
_cell.angle_gamma   90.00
#
_symmetry.space_group_name_H-M   'P 1'
#
loop_
_entity.id
_entity.type
_entity.pdbx_description
1 polymer ?
#
loop_
_entity_poly.entity_id
_entity_poly.type
_entity_poly.pdbx_seq_one_letter_code
_entity_poly.pdbx_strand_id
1 'polypeptide(L)'
;MKISEAKKKFKEHIIVSDLAEEAVSAISIFAPNKNIYRHIPFITDGLLPSERRVLYAMYADVKAFPKLGYKKLGLIIGAVMKYHPHGETNIYNTCVKLARPWKNAVEFIDGSGSYGNEMGDDASAFRYLEAKLSLFSLYCYFKDFDEDIVAMKEGYIDGIVEPEYLPARYPAVLTKSCKAIGYGMFSEQPNYNFKEVCEFTLKLM
;
A
#
# COMPACT_ATOMS: atom_id res chain seq x y z
N MET A 1 1.66 50.17 9.53
CA MET A 1 1.67 49.52 10.84
C MET A 1 3.11 49.56 11.39
N LYS A 2 3.32 50.20 12.52
CA LYS A 2 4.66 50.32 13.11
C LYS A 2 5.08 48.96 13.68
N ILE A 3 6.36 48.62 13.58
CA ILE A 3 6.92 47.33 14.06
C ILE A 3 6.57 47.06 15.54
N SER A 4 6.43 48.14 16.36
CA SER A 4 6.00 48.07 17.75
C SER A 4 4.54 47.64 17.96
N GLU A 5 3.64 48.01 17.06
CA GLU A 5 2.23 47.60 17.09
C GLU A 5 2.05 46.17 16.60
N ALA A 6 2.83 45.75 15.59
CA ALA A 6 2.88 44.37 15.14
C ALA A 6 3.38 43.44 16.27
N LYS A 7 4.48 43.79 16.96
CA LYS A 7 5.00 43.04 18.09
C LYS A 7 4.01 42.94 19.25
N LYS A 8 3.20 43.95 19.50
CA LYS A 8 2.16 43.94 20.56
C LYS A 8 0.99 43.01 20.17
N LYS A 9 0.55 43.06 18.90
CA LYS A 9 -0.51 42.20 18.37
C LYS A 9 -0.12 40.73 18.31
N PHE A 10 1.16 40.43 18.06
CA PHE A 10 1.65 39.06 18.05
C PHE A 10 1.94 38.52 19.45
N LYS A 11 2.23 39.35 20.45
CA LYS A 11 2.48 38.90 21.81
C LYS A 11 1.29 38.20 22.47
N GLU A 12 0.06 38.55 22.08
CA GLU A 12 -1.16 37.94 22.62
C GLU A 12 -1.42 36.52 22.05
N HIS A 13 -0.66 36.09 21.02
CA HIS A 13 -0.80 34.80 20.38
C HIS A 13 0.49 33.95 20.44
N ILE A 14 1.48 34.37 21.19
CA ILE A 14 2.73 33.60 21.39
C ILE A 14 2.48 32.61 22.51
N ILE A 15 2.42 31.32 22.15
CA ILE A 15 2.45 30.22 23.09
C ILE A 15 3.93 29.93 23.34
N VAL A 16 4.35 29.98 24.60
CA VAL A 16 5.69 29.57 25.03
C VAL A 16 5.60 28.11 25.46
N SER A 17 6.29 27.24 24.76
CA SER A 17 6.39 25.81 25.10
C SER A 17 7.83 25.40 25.24
N ASP A 18 8.10 24.36 26.01
CA ASP A 18 9.41 23.73 26.08
C ASP A 18 9.69 22.92 24.80
N LEU A 19 10.87 23.11 24.23
CA LEU A 19 11.24 22.43 22.97
C LEU A 19 11.24 20.91 23.10
N ALA A 20 11.66 20.39 24.25
CA ALA A 20 11.72 18.96 24.48
C ALA A 20 10.33 18.34 24.61
N GLU A 21 9.41 19.03 25.33
CA GLU A 21 8.00 18.61 25.45
C GLU A 21 7.30 18.64 24.10
N GLU A 22 7.52 19.70 23.32
CA GLU A 22 6.94 19.82 21.98
C GLU A 22 7.45 18.73 21.02
N ALA A 23 8.76 18.44 21.04
CA ALA A 23 9.35 17.39 20.23
C ALA A 23 8.80 16.01 20.60
N VAL A 24 8.66 15.70 21.88
CA VAL A 24 8.08 14.43 22.36
C VAL A 24 6.60 14.33 21.95
N SER A 25 5.85 15.40 22.14
CA SER A 25 4.43 15.47 21.73
C SER A 25 4.27 15.24 20.22
N ALA A 26 5.06 15.95 19.40
CA ALA A 26 5.02 15.80 17.95
C ALA A 26 5.37 14.38 17.49
N ILE A 27 6.43 13.76 18.02
CA ILE A 27 6.83 12.40 17.68
C ILE A 27 5.78 11.38 18.15
N SER A 28 5.20 11.56 19.33
CA SER A 28 4.19 10.64 19.87
C SER A 28 2.91 10.58 19.02
N ILE A 29 2.62 11.63 18.28
CA ILE A 29 1.50 11.66 17.31
C ILE A 29 1.95 11.16 15.94
N PHE A 30 3.11 11.62 15.47
CA PHE A 30 3.62 11.33 14.12
C PHE A 30 3.97 9.85 13.93
N ALA A 31 4.70 9.26 14.89
CA ALA A 31 5.23 7.90 14.74
C ALA A 31 4.13 6.82 14.64
N PRO A 32 3.10 6.77 15.52
CA PRO A 32 2.01 5.82 15.38
C PRO A 32 1.25 5.97 14.08
N ASN A 33 0.95 7.20 13.67
CA ASN A 33 0.25 7.46 12.42
C ASN A 33 1.05 6.94 11.21
N LYS A 34 2.34 7.23 11.15
CA LYS A 34 3.20 6.72 10.07
C LYS A 34 3.29 5.20 10.07
N ASN A 35 3.39 4.57 11.23
CA ASN A 35 3.45 3.11 11.34
C ASN A 35 2.16 2.47 10.82
N ILE A 36 1.00 2.92 11.27
CA ILE A 36 -0.30 2.40 10.84
C ILE A 36 -0.51 2.58 9.34
N TYR A 37 -0.23 3.76 8.80
CA TYR A 37 -0.54 4.07 7.40
C TYR A 37 0.52 3.63 6.39
N ARG A 38 1.69 3.15 6.82
CA ARG A 38 2.77 2.77 5.89
C ARG A 38 3.43 1.42 6.17
N HIS A 39 3.47 1.00 7.43
CA HIS A 39 4.35 -0.11 7.84
C HIS A 39 3.60 -1.32 8.39
N ILE A 40 2.34 -1.17 8.74
CA ILE A 40 1.53 -2.27 9.27
C ILE A 40 0.51 -2.68 8.20
N PRO A 41 0.50 -3.97 7.76
CA PRO A 41 -0.53 -4.46 6.87
C PRO A 41 -1.88 -4.53 7.61
N PHE A 42 -2.95 -4.27 6.87
CA PHE A 42 -4.30 -4.37 7.43
C PHE A 42 -4.69 -5.83 7.63
N ILE A 43 -5.33 -6.13 8.74
CA ILE A 43 -5.75 -7.50 9.06
C ILE A 43 -6.82 -8.02 8.08
N THR A 44 -7.65 -7.14 7.55
CA THR A 44 -8.75 -7.48 6.64
C THR A 44 -8.29 -7.99 5.29
N ASP A 45 -7.23 -7.41 4.73
CA ASP A 45 -6.75 -7.75 3.38
C ASP A 45 -5.26 -8.15 3.33
N GLY A 46 -4.54 -8.08 4.45
CA GLY A 46 -3.12 -8.41 4.53
C GLY A 46 -2.21 -7.47 3.73
N LEU A 47 -2.73 -6.35 3.24
CA LEU A 47 -2.01 -5.44 2.37
C LEU A 47 -1.52 -4.20 3.11
N LEU A 48 -0.35 -3.72 2.70
CA LEU A 48 0.06 -2.36 3.00
C LEU A 48 -0.78 -1.38 2.17
N PRO A 49 -1.01 -0.15 2.65
CA PRO A 49 -1.77 0.84 1.89
C PRO A 49 -1.24 1.11 0.48
N SER A 50 0.09 1.09 0.28
CA SER A 50 0.70 1.23 -1.05
C SER A 50 0.39 0.06 -1.98
N GLU A 51 0.38 -1.16 -1.45
CA GLU A 51 0.06 -2.37 -2.21
C GLU A 51 -1.41 -2.41 -2.62
N ARG A 52 -2.31 -2.03 -1.70
CA ARG A 52 -3.75 -1.90 -1.98
C ARG A 52 -4.02 -0.91 -3.09
N ARG A 53 -3.38 0.26 -3.07
CA ARG A 53 -3.49 1.29 -4.11
C ARG A 53 -3.01 0.80 -5.47
N VAL A 54 -1.93 0.02 -5.51
CA VAL A 54 -1.45 -0.60 -6.75
C VAL A 54 -2.51 -1.54 -7.32
N LEU A 55 -3.02 -2.48 -6.52
CA LEU A 55 -4.03 -3.44 -6.99
C LEU A 55 -5.33 -2.73 -7.38
N TYR A 56 -5.77 -1.74 -6.60
CA TYR A 56 -6.98 -0.98 -6.90
C TYR A 56 -6.86 -0.17 -8.18
N ALA A 57 -5.77 0.56 -8.39
CA ALA A 57 -5.53 1.31 -9.62
C ALA A 57 -5.44 0.39 -10.86
N MET A 58 -4.84 -0.79 -10.72
CA MET A 58 -4.83 -1.80 -11.78
C MET A 58 -6.23 -2.29 -12.12
N TYR A 59 -7.11 -2.40 -11.13
CA TYR A 59 -8.50 -2.82 -11.31
C TYR A 59 -9.37 -1.70 -11.86
N ALA A 60 -9.44 -0.56 -11.19
CA ALA A 60 -10.40 0.51 -11.44
C ALA A 60 -10.01 1.40 -12.64
N ASP A 61 -8.75 1.86 -12.69
CA ASP A 61 -8.32 2.83 -13.71
C ASP A 61 -7.73 2.16 -14.95
N VAL A 62 -6.77 1.25 -14.77
CA VAL A 62 -6.03 0.63 -15.90
C VAL A 62 -6.79 -0.53 -16.52
N LYS A 63 -7.68 -1.14 -15.75
CA LYS A 63 -8.42 -2.36 -16.15
C LYS A 63 -7.46 -3.45 -16.66
N ALA A 64 -6.36 -3.65 -15.91
CA ALA A 64 -5.31 -4.61 -16.24
C ALA A 64 -5.75 -6.05 -15.90
N PHE A 65 -6.86 -6.49 -16.50
CA PHE A 65 -7.44 -7.80 -16.24
C PHE A 65 -6.69 -8.92 -16.98
N PRO A 66 -6.66 -10.14 -16.44
CA PRO A 66 -5.98 -11.28 -17.08
C PRO A 66 -6.39 -11.50 -18.53
N LYS A 67 -7.67 -11.30 -18.86
CA LYS A 67 -8.23 -11.49 -20.22
C LYS A 67 -7.87 -10.38 -21.21
N LEU A 68 -7.48 -9.19 -20.72
CA LEU A 68 -7.20 -8.02 -21.55
C LEU A 68 -5.72 -7.85 -21.89
N GLY A 69 -4.88 -8.81 -21.49
CA GLY A 69 -3.45 -8.81 -21.75
C GLY A 69 -2.66 -7.86 -20.83
N TYR A 70 -1.35 -7.85 -21.04
CA TYR A 70 -0.44 -7.04 -20.26
C TYR A 70 -0.54 -5.56 -20.57
N LYS A 71 -0.29 -4.73 -19.58
CA LYS A 71 -0.20 -3.27 -19.68
C LYS A 71 1.20 -2.82 -19.31
N LYS A 72 1.71 -1.79 -19.95
CA LYS A 72 3.00 -1.20 -19.61
C LYS A 72 3.03 -0.78 -18.15
N LEU A 73 4.10 -1.15 -17.43
CA LEU A 73 4.22 -0.84 -16.00
C LEU A 73 4.23 0.67 -15.74
N GLY A 74 4.77 1.47 -16.67
CA GLY A 74 4.74 2.93 -16.59
C GLY A 74 3.31 3.50 -16.58
N LEU A 75 2.37 2.88 -17.32
CA LEU A 75 0.95 3.26 -17.30
C LEU A 75 0.32 2.96 -15.93
N ILE A 76 0.63 1.79 -15.37
CA ILE A 76 0.15 1.39 -14.04
C ILE A 76 0.69 2.34 -12.98
N ILE A 77 1.99 2.64 -12.99
CA ILE A 77 2.62 3.58 -12.07
C ILE A 77 1.93 4.96 -12.13
N GLY A 78 1.70 5.47 -13.35
CA GLY A 78 0.99 6.74 -13.55
C GLY A 78 -0.43 6.75 -12.94
N ALA A 79 -1.19 5.66 -13.11
CA ALA A 79 -2.51 5.52 -12.50
C ALA A 79 -2.44 5.45 -10.96
N VAL A 80 -1.46 4.74 -10.41
CA VAL A 80 -1.27 4.64 -8.95
C VAL A 80 -0.91 5.98 -8.32
N MET A 81 -0.19 6.86 -9.04
CA MET A 81 0.17 8.19 -8.53
C MET A 81 -1.06 9.06 -8.20
N LYS A 82 -2.20 8.79 -8.79
CA LYS A 82 -3.49 9.40 -8.44
C LYS A 82 -3.87 9.14 -6.96
N TYR A 83 -3.58 7.95 -6.45
CA TYR A 83 -3.88 7.53 -5.08
C TYR A 83 -2.68 7.67 -4.14
N HIS A 84 -1.46 7.56 -4.68
CA HIS A 84 -0.22 7.53 -3.90
C HIS A 84 0.85 8.49 -4.46
N PRO A 85 0.70 9.81 -4.25
CA PRO A 85 1.57 10.84 -4.82
C PRO A 85 2.92 10.96 -4.09
N HIS A 86 3.65 9.84 -3.93
CA HIS A 86 4.91 9.77 -3.18
C HIS A 86 6.12 9.33 -4.01
N GLY A 87 6.05 9.57 -5.32
CA GLY A 87 7.12 9.28 -6.26
C GLY A 87 7.01 7.90 -6.92
N GLU A 88 7.43 7.85 -8.17
CA GLU A 88 7.31 6.67 -9.04
C GLU A 88 8.15 5.48 -8.58
N THR A 89 9.32 5.74 -8.00
CA THR A 89 10.25 4.69 -7.54
C THR A 89 9.64 3.80 -6.47
N ASN A 90 8.92 4.39 -5.51
CA ASN A 90 8.28 3.62 -4.45
C ASN A 90 7.14 2.75 -5.00
N ILE A 91 6.38 3.28 -5.95
CA ILE A 91 5.30 2.55 -6.62
C ILE A 91 5.90 1.41 -7.47
N TYR A 92 6.95 1.69 -8.23
CA TYR A 92 7.67 0.68 -9.00
C TYR A 92 8.15 -0.47 -8.11
N ASN A 93 8.83 -0.17 -7.01
CA ASN A 93 9.31 -1.18 -6.07
C ASN A 93 8.17 -2.02 -5.47
N THR A 94 7.03 -1.39 -5.21
CA THR A 94 5.83 -2.09 -4.73
C THR A 94 5.27 -3.03 -5.80
N CYS A 95 5.18 -2.60 -7.06
CA CYS A 95 4.76 -3.45 -8.17
C CYS A 95 5.70 -4.64 -8.36
N VAL A 96 7.02 -4.39 -8.33
CA VAL A 96 8.04 -5.45 -8.44
C VAL A 96 7.90 -6.47 -7.32
N LYS A 97 7.71 -6.00 -6.07
CA LYS A 97 7.52 -6.88 -4.91
C LYS A 97 6.28 -7.77 -5.08
N LEU A 98 5.15 -7.20 -5.52
CA LEU A 98 3.90 -7.92 -5.70
C LEU A 98 3.94 -8.95 -6.85
N ALA A 99 4.81 -8.74 -7.84
CA ALA A 99 5.01 -9.64 -8.96
C ALA A 99 6.05 -10.75 -8.71
N ARG A 100 6.73 -10.75 -7.55
CA ARG A 100 7.75 -11.74 -7.22
C ARG A 100 7.15 -12.91 -6.44
N PRO A 101 7.00 -14.12 -7.03
CA PRO A 101 6.38 -15.27 -6.35
C PRO A 101 7.20 -15.74 -5.14
N TRP A 102 8.52 -15.62 -5.17
CA TRP A 102 9.38 -15.99 -4.04
C TRP A 102 9.31 -15.03 -2.84
N LYS A 103 8.67 -13.87 -3.00
CA LYS A 103 8.42 -12.91 -1.90
C LYS A 103 7.04 -13.07 -1.29
N ASN A 104 6.14 -13.73 -2.00
CA ASN A 104 4.74 -13.90 -1.58
C ASN A 104 4.35 -15.38 -1.74
N ALA A 105 3.48 -15.89 -0.90
CA ALA A 105 2.98 -17.28 -1.04
C ALA A 105 2.17 -17.48 -2.34
N VAL A 106 1.67 -16.39 -2.89
CA VAL A 106 0.87 -16.33 -4.11
C VAL A 106 1.27 -15.12 -4.94
N GLU A 107 1.09 -15.21 -6.23
CA GLU A 107 1.37 -14.11 -7.15
C GLU A 107 0.19 -13.12 -7.18
N PHE A 108 0.45 -11.87 -6.84
CA PHE A 108 -0.57 -10.82 -6.87
C PHE A 108 -0.65 -10.13 -8.23
N ILE A 109 0.49 -9.94 -8.87
CA ILE A 109 0.62 -9.31 -10.18
C ILE A 109 1.33 -10.30 -11.09
N ASP A 110 0.68 -10.65 -12.20
CA ASP A 110 1.30 -11.41 -13.28
C ASP A 110 2.14 -10.45 -14.12
N GLY A 111 3.47 -10.61 -14.05
CA GLY A 111 4.45 -9.73 -14.68
C GLY A 111 5.04 -10.33 -15.95
N SER A 112 5.26 -9.49 -16.97
CA SER A 112 6.00 -9.83 -18.18
C SER A 112 7.28 -9.01 -18.27
N GLY A 113 8.41 -9.67 -18.53
CA GLY A 113 9.75 -9.09 -18.49
C GLY A 113 10.56 -9.57 -17.29
N SER A 114 11.73 -8.99 -17.06
CA SER A 114 12.62 -9.37 -15.95
C SER A 114 12.27 -8.61 -14.67
N TYR A 115 11.60 -9.28 -13.74
CA TYR A 115 11.32 -8.78 -12.39
C TYR A 115 12.41 -9.13 -11.37
N GLY A 116 13.60 -9.54 -11.84
CA GLY A 116 14.69 -10.05 -11.01
C GLY A 116 14.54 -11.53 -10.73
N ASN A 117 15.39 -12.06 -9.85
CA ASN A 117 15.40 -13.47 -9.46
C ASN A 117 15.70 -13.65 -7.96
N GLU A 118 15.69 -14.89 -7.50
CA GLU A 118 16.02 -15.25 -6.11
C GLU A 118 17.51 -15.08 -5.78
N MET A 119 18.36 -15.05 -6.80
CA MET A 119 19.82 -14.92 -6.66
C MET A 119 20.24 -13.48 -6.33
N GLY A 120 19.30 -12.53 -6.40
CA GLY A 120 19.53 -11.12 -6.03
C GLY A 120 19.61 -10.16 -7.22
N ASP A 121 19.36 -10.63 -8.46
CA ASP A 121 19.30 -9.73 -9.59
C ASP A 121 18.15 -8.73 -9.46
N ASP A 122 18.42 -7.50 -9.87
CA ASP A 122 17.42 -6.43 -9.86
C ASP A 122 16.42 -6.59 -11.01
N ALA A 123 15.23 -6.02 -10.80
CA ALA A 123 14.27 -5.92 -11.88
C ALA A 123 14.70 -4.88 -12.92
N SER A 124 14.35 -5.13 -14.18
CA SER A 124 14.56 -4.18 -15.27
C SER A 124 13.79 -2.89 -15.05
N ALA A 125 14.24 -1.77 -15.64
CA ALA A 125 13.54 -0.50 -15.56
C ALA A 125 12.07 -0.65 -16.01
N PHE A 126 11.17 0.07 -15.36
CA PHE A 126 9.71 -0.04 -15.55
C PHE A 126 9.24 0.11 -17.01
N ARG A 127 10.00 0.84 -17.85
CA ARG A 127 9.71 1.01 -19.28
C ARG A 127 9.79 -0.30 -20.09
N TYR A 128 10.51 -1.30 -19.60
CA TYR A 128 10.64 -2.62 -20.23
C TYR A 128 9.70 -3.66 -19.64
N LEU A 129 9.01 -3.34 -18.56
CA LEU A 129 8.14 -4.25 -17.84
C LEU A 129 6.67 -4.03 -18.22
N GLU A 130 5.95 -5.11 -18.19
CA GLU A 130 4.50 -5.13 -18.35
C GLU A 130 3.88 -5.94 -17.22
N ALA A 131 2.63 -5.63 -16.88
CA ALA A 131 1.92 -6.30 -15.80
C ALA A 131 0.41 -6.35 -16.06
N LYS A 132 -0.22 -7.31 -15.41
CA LYS A 132 -1.67 -7.42 -15.26
C LYS A 132 -1.98 -8.01 -13.89
N LEU A 133 -3.22 -7.87 -13.43
CA LEU A 133 -3.69 -8.57 -12.25
C LEU A 133 -3.58 -10.08 -12.46
N SER A 134 -3.10 -10.79 -11.46
CA SER A 134 -3.16 -12.25 -11.49
C SER A 134 -4.62 -12.73 -11.37
N LEU A 135 -4.91 -13.96 -11.78
CA LEU A 135 -6.21 -14.58 -11.54
C LEU A 135 -6.50 -14.67 -10.05
N PHE A 136 -5.48 -14.92 -9.24
CA PHE A 136 -5.58 -14.95 -7.78
C PHE A 136 -6.09 -13.60 -7.25
N SER A 137 -5.44 -12.48 -7.59
CA SER A 137 -5.86 -11.16 -7.12
C SER A 137 -7.27 -10.81 -7.55
N LEU A 138 -7.63 -11.14 -8.79
CA LEU A 138 -8.97 -10.88 -9.30
C LEU A 138 -10.04 -11.65 -8.50
N TYR A 139 -9.81 -12.93 -8.21
CA TYR A 139 -10.78 -13.75 -7.47
C TYR A 139 -10.80 -13.47 -5.98
N CYS A 140 -9.65 -13.22 -5.37
CA CYS A 140 -9.55 -13.06 -3.92
C CYS A 140 -9.90 -11.66 -3.43
N TYR A 141 -9.66 -10.63 -4.23
CA TYR A 141 -9.85 -9.24 -3.78
C TYR A 141 -10.96 -8.49 -4.53
N PHE A 142 -11.25 -8.85 -5.78
CA PHE A 142 -12.14 -8.05 -6.60
C PHE A 142 -13.43 -8.76 -7.04
N LYS A 143 -13.58 -10.05 -6.78
CA LYS A 143 -14.80 -10.77 -7.18
C LYS A 143 -16.04 -10.25 -6.45
N ASP A 144 -15.89 -9.92 -5.17
CA ASP A 144 -16.96 -9.38 -4.31
C ASP A 144 -16.76 -7.89 -4.00
N PHE A 145 -15.89 -7.23 -4.75
CA PHE A 145 -15.66 -5.81 -4.59
C PHE A 145 -16.80 -5.01 -5.21
N ASP A 146 -17.46 -4.22 -4.37
CA ASP A 146 -18.53 -3.30 -4.74
C ASP A 146 -18.30 -1.98 -3.98
N GLU A 147 -18.20 -0.88 -4.69
CA GLU A 147 -17.95 0.45 -4.12
C GLU A 147 -19.10 0.94 -3.23
N ASP A 148 -20.30 0.42 -3.41
CA ASP A 148 -21.46 0.74 -2.57
C ASP A 148 -21.45 -0.02 -1.23
N ILE A 149 -20.65 -1.10 -1.11
CA ILE A 149 -20.58 -1.96 0.06
C ILE A 149 -19.26 -1.76 0.83
N VAL A 150 -18.14 -1.65 0.11
CA VAL A 150 -16.81 -1.49 0.72
C VAL A 150 -16.65 -0.07 1.23
N ALA A 151 -16.14 0.08 2.46
CA ALA A 151 -15.84 1.38 3.00
C ALA A 151 -14.82 2.12 2.12
N MET A 152 -15.24 3.25 1.58
CA MET A 152 -14.42 4.13 0.78
C MET A 152 -13.99 5.34 1.60
N LYS A 153 -12.77 5.84 1.37
CA LYS A 153 -12.23 7.00 2.05
C LYS A 153 -11.64 8.00 1.06
N GLU A 154 -11.55 9.25 1.46
CA GLU A 154 -10.84 10.28 0.70
C GLU A 154 -9.34 9.96 0.63
N GLY A 155 -8.78 10.12 -0.55
CA GLY A 155 -7.36 9.95 -0.83
C GLY A 155 -6.52 11.19 -0.48
N TYR A 156 -5.29 11.23 -0.97
CA TYR A 156 -4.40 12.39 -0.81
C TYR A 156 -4.76 13.58 -1.70
N ILE A 157 -5.48 13.34 -2.76
CA ILE A 157 -5.90 14.37 -3.72
C ILE A 157 -7.40 14.55 -3.55
N ASP A 158 -7.83 15.80 -3.41
CA ASP A 158 -9.23 16.15 -3.23
C ASP A 158 -10.11 15.58 -4.35
N GLY A 159 -11.22 14.98 -3.96
CA GLY A 159 -12.16 14.35 -4.89
C GLY A 159 -11.73 12.96 -5.40
N ILE A 160 -10.58 12.45 -4.98
CA ILE A 160 -10.17 11.07 -5.26
C ILE A 160 -10.52 10.19 -4.08
N VAL A 161 -11.29 9.14 -4.36
CA VAL A 161 -11.75 8.17 -3.36
C VAL A 161 -11.05 6.84 -3.59
N GLU A 162 -10.64 6.19 -2.50
CA GLU A 162 -9.97 4.89 -2.51
C GLU A 162 -10.60 3.94 -1.47
N PRO A 163 -10.57 2.62 -1.68
CA PRO A 163 -11.08 1.67 -0.70
C PRO A 163 -10.20 1.66 0.56
N GLU A 164 -10.84 1.66 1.72
CA GLU A 164 -10.14 1.53 2.99
C GLU A 164 -9.48 0.16 3.13
N TYR A 165 -10.15 -0.89 2.63
CA TYR A 165 -9.64 -2.26 2.51
C TYR A 165 -10.23 -2.94 1.28
N LEU A 166 -9.63 -4.05 0.84
CA LEU A 166 -10.20 -4.92 -0.18
C LEU A 166 -10.86 -6.15 0.50
N PRO A 167 -12.01 -6.63 -0.01
CA PRO A 167 -12.71 -7.78 0.56
C PRO A 167 -11.96 -9.08 0.26
N ALA A 168 -10.94 -9.40 1.06
CA ALA A 168 -10.17 -10.62 0.89
C ALA A 168 -11.00 -11.86 1.25
N ARG A 169 -11.00 -12.88 0.38
CA ARG A 169 -11.75 -14.13 0.54
C ARG A 169 -11.07 -15.17 1.42
N TYR A 170 -9.91 -14.82 1.99
CA TYR A 170 -9.12 -15.70 2.86
C TYR A 170 -8.28 -14.81 3.80
N PRO A 171 -7.74 -15.36 4.90
CA PRO A 171 -6.93 -14.58 5.84
C PRO A 171 -5.54 -14.24 5.27
N ALA A 172 -5.51 -13.29 4.36
CA ALA A 172 -4.35 -12.91 3.56
C ALA A 172 -3.14 -12.48 4.40
N VAL A 173 -3.39 -11.90 5.58
CA VAL A 173 -2.36 -11.51 6.53
C VAL A 173 -1.45 -12.67 6.95
N LEU A 174 -1.94 -13.91 6.95
CA LEU A 174 -1.16 -15.10 7.33
C LEU A 174 -0.29 -15.65 6.20
N THR A 175 -0.59 -15.35 4.95
CA THR A 175 0.10 -15.91 3.79
C THR A 175 1.04 -14.94 3.11
N LYS A 176 1.01 -13.67 3.51
CA LYS A 176 1.82 -12.63 2.91
C LYS A 176 2.94 -12.22 3.85
N SER A 177 4.17 -12.49 3.45
CA SER A 177 5.34 -11.99 4.20
C SER A 177 5.40 -10.46 4.15
N CYS A 178 5.47 -9.83 5.32
CA CYS A 178 5.71 -8.41 5.44
C CYS A 178 6.83 -8.16 6.43
N LYS A 179 7.89 -7.50 5.96
CA LYS A 179 8.94 -6.95 6.82
C LYS A 179 8.89 -5.44 6.68
N ALA A 180 8.66 -4.75 7.76
CA ALA A 180 8.60 -3.30 7.76
C ALA A 180 9.34 -2.72 8.96
N ILE A 181 10.14 -1.70 8.69
CA ILE A 181 10.84 -0.91 9.71
C ILE A 181 10.07 0.41 9.84
N GLY A 182 9.50 0.62 11.00
CA GLY A 182 8.79 1.84 11.33
C GLY A 182 9.53 2.69 12.34
N TYR A 183 8.86 3.71 12.85
CA TYR A 183 9.38 4.56 13.92
C TYR A 183 9.25 3.84 15.27
N GLY A 184 10.39 3.48 15.86
CA GLY A 184 10.42 2.78 17.14
C GLY A 184 9.85 1.35 17.11
N MET A 185 9.61 0.77 15.91
CA MET A 185 9.10 -0.58 15.77
C MET A 185 9.68 -1.30 14.54
N PHE A 186 9.73 -2.60 14.65
CA PHE A 186 9.97 -3.52 13.55
C PHE A 186 8.83 -4.52 13.51
N SER A 187 8.25 -4.74 12.34
CA SER A 187 7.20 -5.73 12.12
C SER A 187 7.70 -6.78 11.14
N GLU A 188 7.62 -8.02 11.53
CA GLU A 188 7.89 -9.15 10.66
C GLU A 188 6.75 -10.16 10.77
N GLN A 189 6.14 -10.47 9.63
CA GLN A 189 5.09 -11.47 9.53
C GLN A 189 5.62 -12.69 8.79
N PRO A 190 5.50 -13.90 9.37
CA PRO A 190 5.86 -15.12 8.69
C PRO A 190 4.90 -15.40 7.53
N ASN A 191 5.41 -16.11 6.55
CA ASN A 191 4.66 -16.56 5.38
C ASN A 191 4.25 -18.02 5.59
N TYR A 192 2.98 -18.24 5.96
CA TYR A 192 2.43 -19.58 6.12
C TYR A 192 2.01 -20.17 4.77
N ASN A 193 1.97 -21.51 4.69
CA ASN A 193 1.54 -22.20 3.48
C ASN A 193 0.07 -21.85 3.16
N PHE A 194 -0.16 -21.36 1.94
CA PHE A 194 -1.49 -20.91 1.49
C PHE A 194 -2.55 -22.01 1.60
N LYS A 195 -2.22 -23.24 1.18
CA LYS A 195 -3.15 -24.35 1.21
C LYS A 195 -3.55 -24.73 2.64
N GLU A 196 -2.58 -24.81 3.54
CA GLU A 196 -2.82 -25.13 4.96
C GLU A 196 -3.67 -24.06 5.63
N VAL A 197 -3.42 -22.78 5.35
CA VAL A 197 -4.23 -21.68 5.88
C VAL A 197 -5.67 -21.78 5.37
N CYS A 198 -5.88 -22.04 4.09
CA CYS A 198 -7.23 -22.23 3.54
C CYS A 198 -7.94 -23.44 4.14
N GLU A 199 -7.27 -24.60 4.25
CA GLU A 199 -7.82 -25.81 4.85
C GLU A 199 -8.18 -25.61 6.34
N PHE A 200 -7.35 -24.89 7.08
CA PHE A 200 -7.63 -24.56 8.47
C PHE A 200 -8.82 -23.60 8.58
N THR A 201 -8.89 -22.58 7.74
CA THR A 201 -10.01 -21.64 7.71
C THR A 201 -11.33 -22.35 7.45
N LEU A 202 -11.35 -23.27 6.47
CA LEU A 202 -12.56 -24.07 6.17
C LEU A 202 -12.99 -24.99 7.32
N LYS A 203 -12.06 -25.43 8.17
CA LYS A 203 -12.40 -26.22 9.36
C LYS A 203 -12.99 -25.39 10.48
N LEU A 204 -12.73 -24.08 10.51
CA LEU A 204 -13.27 -23.16 11.51
C LEU A 204 -14.66 -22.62 11.13
N MET A 205 -15.02 -22.66 9.85
CA MET A 205 -16.33 -22.29 9.32
C MET A 205 -17.34 -23.43 9.47
#